data_75eaa59c4b4d400e4f0f8ebae9bc3906
#
_entry.id   75eaa59c4b4d400e4f0f8ebae9bc3906
#
_cell.length_a   1.000
_cell.length_b   1.000
_cell.length_c   1.000
_cell.angle_alpha   90.00
_cell.angle_beta   90.00
_cell.angle_gamma   90.00
#
_symmetry.space_group_name_H-M   'P 1'
#
loop_
_entity.id
_entity.type
_entity.pdbx_description
1 polymer ?
#
loop_
_entity_poly.entity_id
_entity_poly.type
_entity_poly.pdbx_seq_one_letter_code
_entity_poly.pdbx_strand_id
1 'polypeptide(L)'
;KRYKELPYSTNKKFYEKIFEQSEINYCLKFKNSEEHFAGKFAIKEAVIKSIKEKIEFLDILIYYSNSIPQVSLTNNLSYQFLVSISHENLSTVAVVISEKLNS
;
A
#
# COMPACT_ATOMS: atom_id res chain seq x y z
N LYS A 1 -7.37 8.84 -7.66
CA LYS A 1 -8.35 7.86 -7.27
C LYS A 1 -9.42 8.44 -6.40
N ARG A 2 -10.52 7.79 -6.38
CA ARG A 2 -11.75 8.30 -5.82
C ARG A 2 -12.13 7.61 -4.53
N TYR A 3 -11.21 7.59 -3.59
CA TYR A 3 -11.48 6.87 -2.33
C TYR A 3 -12.62 7.45 -1.55
N LYS A 4 -12.84 8.76 -1.69
CA LYS A 4 -14.00 9.36 -1.04
C LYS A 4 -15.31 8.86 -1.62
N GLU A 5 -15.28 8.41 -2.88
CA GLU A 5 -16.45 7.87 -3.53
C GLU A 5 -16.62 6.38 -3.30
N LEU A 6 -15.63 5.76 -2.63
CA LEU A 6 -15.66 4.34 -2.32
C LEU A 6 -15.27 4.15 -0.85
N PRO A 7 -16.10 4.63 0.07
CA PRO A 7 -15.74 4.51 1.49
C PRO A 7 -15.73 3.07 1.94
N TYR A 8 -14.85 2.76 2.88
CA TYR A 8 -14.69 1.40 3.37
C TYR A 8 -15.99 0.82 3.89
N SER A 9 -16.78 1.62 4.62
CA SER A 9 -17.98 1.12 5.29
C SER A 9 -18.97 0.44 4.36
N THR A 10 -19.02 0.86 3.11
CA THR A 10 -19.96 0.30 2.14
C THR A 10 -19.26 -0.53 1.07
N ASN A 11 -17.93 -0.70 1.15
CA ASN A 11 -17.17 -1.41 0.13
C ASN A 11 -16.15 -2.37 0.74
N LYS A 12 -16.52 -2.99 1.84
CA LYS A 12 -15.57 -3.81 2.61
C LYS A 12 -14.92 -4.91 1.80
N LYS A 13 -15.70 -5.59 0.97
CA LYS A 13 -15.17 -6.70 0.17
C LYS A 13 -14.11 -6.23 -0.82
N PHE A 14 -14.33 -5.06 -1.40
CA PHE A 14 -13.37 -4.49 -2.32
C PHE A 14 -12.04 -4.22 -1.61
N TYR A 15 -12.12 -3.61 -0.42
CA TYR A 15 -10.91 -3.29 0.34
C TYR A 15 -10.18 -4.55 0.79
N GLU A 16 -10.93 -5.60 1.13
CA GLU A 16 -10.34 -6.84 1.59
C GLU A 16 -9.58 -7.59 0.50
N LYS A 17 -9.85 -7.27 -0.76
CA LYS A 17 -9.08 -7.83 -1.87
C LYS A 17 -7.73 -7.15 -2.04
N ILE A 18 -7.56 -5.99 -1.43
CA ILE A 18 -6.37 -5.17 -1.61
C ILE A 18 -5.53 -5.13 -0.35
N PHE A 19 -6.18 -5.08 0.82
CA PHE A 19 -5.50 -4.84 2.09
C PHE A 19 -5.72 -5.98 3.06
N GLU A 20 -4.67 -6.31 3.82
CA GLU A 20 -4.80 -7.20 4.94
C GLU A 20 -5.57 -6.51 6.06
N GLN A 21 -6.14 -7.31 6.96
CA GLN A 21 -6.94 -6.76 8.04
C GLN A 21 -6.13 -5.79 8.90
N SER A 22 -4.84 -6.08 9.12
CA SER A 22 -3.99 -5.19 9.90
C SER A 22 -3.85 -3.83 9.24
N GLU A 23 -3.77 -3.80 7.91
CA GLU A 23 -3.69 -2.55 7.17
C GLU A 23 -4.99 -1.76 7.26
N ILE A 24 -6.10 -2.47 7.16
CA ILE A 24 -7.41 -1.84 7.29
C ILE A 24 -7.57 -1.24 8.68
N ASN A 25 -7.24 -2.02 9.71
CA ASN A 25 -7.35 -1.54 11.08
C ASN A 25 -6.50 -0.30 11.33
N TYR A 26 -5.30 -0.28 10.76
CA TYR A 26 -4.43 0.87 10.89
C TYR A 26 -5.08 2.12 10.29
N CYS A 27 -5.60 2.00 9.07
CA CYS A 27 -6.19 3.15 8.39
C CYS A 27 -7.41 3.67 9.11
N LEU A 28 -8.21 2.77 9.67
CA LEU A 28 -9.46 3.16 10.32
C LEU A 28 -9.26 3.90 11.64
N LYS A 29 -8.03 3.92 12.16
CA LYS A 29 -7.73 4.70 13.35
C LYS A 29 -7.79 6.21 13.12
N PHE A 30 -7.73 6.64 11.87
CA PHE A 30 -7.60 8.04 11.53
C PHE A 30 -8.92 8.60 11.02
N LYS A 31 -9.17 9.88 11.33
CA LYS A 31 -10.35 10.56 10.80
C LYS A 31 -10.33 10.58 9.28
N ASN A 32 -9.14 10.79 8.71
CA ASN A 32 -8.98 10.84 7.26
C ASN A 32 -8.53 9.48 6.74
N SER A 33 -9.28 8.44 7.09
CA SER A 33 -8.92 7.09 6.70
C SER A 33 -8.80 6.92 5.19
N GLU A 34 -9.61 7.66 4.42
CA GLU A 34 -9.53 7.57 2.96
C GLU A 34 -8.15 7.95 2.44
N GLU A 35 -7.54 8.97 3.05
CA GLU A 35 -6.20 9.39 2.65
C GLU A 35 -5.17 8.31 2.95
N HIS A 36 -5.33 7.65 4.09
CA HIS A 36 -4.41 6.58 4.47
C HIS A 36 -4.57 5.36 3.57
N PHE A 37 -5.80 5.02 3.21
CA PHE A 37 -6.02 3.93 2.25
C PHE A 37 -5.43 4.28 0.89
N ALA A 38 -5.62 5.53 0.45
CA ALA A 38 -5.07 5.96 -0.83
C ALA A 38 -3.56 5.86 -0.85
N GLY A 39 -2.92 6.23 0.26
CA GLY A 39 -1.47 6.12 0.37
C GLY A 39 -1.00 4.68 0.24
N LYS A 40 -1.62 3.78 0.99
CA LYS A 40 -1.23 2.38 0.91
C LYS A 40 -1.49 1.79 -0.46
N PHE A 41 -2.61 2.15 -1.08
CA PHE A 41 -2.92 1.65 -2.41
C PHE A 41 -1.88 2.11 -3.42
N ALA A 42 -1.52 3.40 -3.37
CA ALA A 42 -0.52 3.95 -4.28
C ALA A 42 0.81 3.22 -4.14
N ILE A 43 1.21 2.92 -2.91
CA ILE A 43 2.45 2.18 -2.68
C ILE A 43 2.35 0.77 -3.27
N LYS A 44 1.23 0.08 -3.03
CA LYS A 44 1.07 -1.27 -3.55
C LYS A 44 1.09 -1.30 -5.08
N GLU A 45 0.42 -0.34 -5.73
CA GLU A 45 0.47 -0.24 -7.18
C GLU A 45 1.90 -0.03 -7.67
N ALA A 46 2.63 0.88 -7.01
CA ALA A 46 4.00 1.18 -7.41
C ALA A 46 4.91 -0.04 -7.23
N VAL A 47 4.71 -0.80 -6.16
CA VAL A 47 5.49 -2.02 -5.94
C VAL A 47 5.24 -3.02 -7.07
N ILE A 48 3.97 -3.25 -7.40
CA ILE A 48 3.63 -4.20 -8.45
C ILE A 48 4.30 -3.82 -9.77
N LYS A 49 4.33 -2.53 -10.07
CA LYS A 49 4.92 -2.06 -11.33
C LYS A 49 6.44 -2.08 -11.32
N SER A 50 7.05 -2.12 -10.14
CA SER A 50 8.50 -1.98 -10.03
C SER A 50 9.25 -3.30 -10.12
N ILE A 51 8.57 -4.43 -10.05
CA ILE A 51 9.23 -5.73 -10.06
C ILE A 51 8.77 -6.55 -11.26
N LYS A 52 9.58 -7.52 -11.64
CA LYS A 52 9.29 -8.35 -12.82
C LYS A 52 8.22 -9.39 -12.53
N GLU A 53 8.28 -9.97 -11.36
CA GLU A 53 7.39 -11.07 -11.02
C GLU A 53 5.97 -10.55 -10.87
N LYS A 54 5.01 -11.39 -11.20
CA LYS A 54 3.61 -11.04 -11.02
C LYS A 54 3.22 -11.31 -9.58
N ILE A 55 2.72 -10.29 -8.91
CA ILE A 55 2.26 -10.42 -7.54
C ILE A 55 0.90 -9.75 -7.41
N GLU A 56 0.18 -10.12 -6.37
CA GLU A 56 -1.14 -9.57 -6.08
C GLU A 56 -1.04 -8.53 -4.97
N PHE A 57 -2.08 -7.74 -4.83
CA PHE A 57 -2.10 -6.72 -3.77
C PHE A 57 -1.87 -7.33 -2.39
N LEU A 58 -2.46 -8.48 -2.11
CA LEU A 58 -2.35 -9.10 -0.80
C LEU A 58 -0.99 -9.75 -0.55
N ASP A 59 -0.16 -9.86 -1.58
CA ASP A 59 1.23 -10.30 -1.39
C ASP A 59 2.10 -9.19 -0.82
N ILE A 60 1.59 -7.98 -0.76
CA ILE A 60 2.35 -6.81 -0.31
C ILE A 60 1.78 -6.35 1.01
N LEU A 61 2.63 -6.27 2.02
CA LEU A 61 2.24 -5.77 3.32
C LEU A 61 2.96 -4.45 3.58
N ILE A 62 2.18 -3.43 3.93
CA ILE A 62 2.72 -2.12 4.23
C ILE A 62 2.52 -1.84 5.71
N TYR A 63 3.60 -1.49 6.37
CA TYR A 63 3.56 -1.12 7.77
C TYR A 63 4.44 0.11 7.97
N TYR A 64 4.35 0.71 9.14
CA TYR A 64 5.11 1.92 9.42
C TYR A 64 6.07 1.68 10.56
N SER A 65 7.29 2.15 10.38
CA SER A 65 8.33 2.10 11.40
C SER A 65 8.86 3.51 11.55
N ASN A 66 8.69 4.10 12.73
CA ASN A 66 9.08 5.49 12.98
C ASN A 66 8.48 6.43 11.95
N SER A 67 7.21 6.23 11.64
CA SER A 67 6.44 7.03 10.69
C SER A 67 6.93 6.93 9.25
N ILE A 68 7.80 5.96 8.96
CA ILE A 68 8.29 5.73 7.62
C ILE A 68 7.64 4.47 7.07
N PRO A 69 7.02 4.53 5.88
CA PRO A 69 6.39 3.35 5.32
C PRO A 69 7.43 2.31 4.93
N GLN A 70 7.13 1.08 5.27
CA GLN A 70 7.96 -0.08 4.97
C GLN A 70 7.13 -1.06 4.17
N VAL A 71 7.79 -1.78 3.26
CA VAL A 71 7.13 -2.77 2.43
C VAL A 71 7.79 -4.12 2.61
N SER A 72 6.98 -5.15 2.81
CA SER A 72 7.48 -6.51 2.76
C SER A 72 6.57 -7.34 1.89
N LEU A 73 7.14 -8.39 1.29
CA LEU A 73 6.37 -9.33 0.49
C LEU A 73 6.11 -10.58 1.31
N THR A 74 4.88 -11.07 1.23
CA THR A 74 4.48 -12.26 1.99
C THR A 74 4.75 -13.56 1.25
N ASN A 75 5.23 -13.46 0.02
CA ASN A 75 5.60 -14.64 -0.76
C ASN A 75 7.11 -14.89 -0.61
N ASN A 76 7.65 -15.77 -1.46
CA ASN A 76 9.06 -16.16 -1.34
C ASN A 76 10.03 -15.25 -2.08
N LEU A 77 9.54 -14.15 -2.62
CA LEU A 77 10.42 -13.23 -3.33
C LEU A 77 11.21 -12.38 -2.34
N SER A 78 12.47 -12.15 -2.67
CA SER A 78 13.35 -11.34 -1.83
C SER A 78 13.64 -10.02 -2.53
N TYR A 79 13.06 -8.97 -2.00
CA TYR A 79 13.25 -7.61 -2.50
C TYR A 79 13.48 -6.66 -1.36
N GLN A 80 14.20 -5.60 -1.67
CA GLN A 80 14.36 -4.47 -0.78
C GLN A 80 13.71 -3.27 -1.45
N PHE A 81 12.98 -2.48 -0.67
CA PHE A 81 12.25 -1.36 -1.23
C PHE A 81 12.60 -0.07 -0.53
N LEU A 82 12.69 1.00 -1.31
CA LEU A 82 12.70 2.36 -0.80
C LEU A 82 11.41 3.01 -1.25
N VAL A 83 10.72 3.63 -0.32
CA VAL A 83 9.38 4.16 -0.58
C VAL A 83 9.33 5.62 -0.18
N SER A 84 8.77 6.43 -1.05
CA SER A 84 8.47 7.82 -0.76
C SER A 84 7.04 8.09 -1.17
N ILE A 85 6.32 8.83 -0.33
CA ILE A 85 4.92 9.12 -0.59
C ILE A 85 4.65 10.59 -0.32
N SER A 86 3.85 11.20 -1.17
CA SER A 86 3.43 12.57 -0.97
C SER A 86 1.95 12.72 -1.24
N HIS A 87 1.33 13.61 -0.50
CA HIS A 87 -0.08 13.93 -0.66
C HIS A 87 -0.19 15.35 -1.17
N GLU A 88 -0.86 15.50 -2.32
CA GLU A 88 -1.04 16.76 -2.98
C GLU A 88 -2.51 16.96 -3.20
N ASN A 89 -3.08 18.02 -2.64
CA ASN A 89 -4.48 18.36 -2.87
C ASN A 89 -5.39 17.13 -3.03
N LEU A 90 -5.65 16.72 -4.28
CA LEU A 90 -6.58 15.63 -4.57
C LEU A 90 -5.89 14.35 -5.01
N SER A 91 -4.58 14.28 -4.90
CA SER A 91 -3.85 13.11 -5.38
C SER A 91 -2.82 12.65 -4.36
N THR A 92 -2.50 11.36 -4.44
CA THR A 92 -1.45 10.75 -3.66
C THR A 92 -0.48 10.12 -4.63
N VAL A 93 0.80 10.44 -4.46
CA VAL A 93 1.85 9.94 -5.33
C VAL A 93 2.83 9.13 -4.51
N ALA A 94 3.09 7.91 -4.96
CA ALA A 94 4.07 7.04 -4.33
C ALA A 94 5.17 6.74 -5.32
N VAL A 95 6.40 6.81 -4.86
CA VAL A 95 7.57 6.42 -5.65
C VAL A 95 8.22 5.25 -4.93
N VAL A 96 8.44 4.17 -5.66
CA VAL A 96 9.02 2.96 -5.10
C VAL A 96 10.24 2.58 -5.94
N ILE A 97 11.34 2.36 -5.27
CA ILE A 97 12.54 1.81 -5.89
C ILE A 97 12.71 0.40 -5.32
N SER A 98 12.77 -0.59 -6.20
CA SER A 98 12.90 -1.97 -5.78
C SER A 98 14.27 -2.51 -6.20
N GLU A 99 14.81 -3.36 -5.36
CA GLU A 99 16.07 -4.01 -5.65
C GLU A 99 15.94 -5.48 -5.27
N LYS A 100 16.14 -6.36 -6.24
CA LYS A 100 16.06 -7.79 -5.97
C LYS A 100 17.31 -8.23 -5.24
N LEU A 101 17.12 -8.93 -4.15
CA LEU A 101 18.23 -9.39 -3.33
C LEU A 101 18.72 -10.73 -3.84
N ASN A 102 20.02 -10.86 -3.91
CA ASN A 102 20.63 -12.14 -4.23
C ASN A 102 20.66 -13.00 -2.98
N SER A 103 20.20 -14.20 -3.12
CA SER A 103 20.20 -15.14 -2.00
C SER A 103 21.24 -16.20 -2.16
#